data_e3f1c3a2df8b0b9fd11f72a03394c6db
#
_entry.id   e3f1c3a2df8b0b9fd11f72a03394c6db
#
_cell.length_a   1.000
_cell.length_b   1.000
_cell.length_c   1.000
_cell.angle_alpha   90.00
_cell.angle_beta   90.00
_cell.angle_gamma   90.00
#
_symmetry.space_group_name_H-M   'P 1'
#
loop_
_entity.id
_entity.type
_entity.pdbx_description
1 polymer ?
#
loop_
_entity_poly.entity_id
_entity_poly.type
_entity_poly.pdbx_seq_one_letter_code
_entity_poly.pdbx_strand_id
1 'polypeptide(L)'
;MAAVLAAALVLLCSCTSSEPRTQILKVYNWADYIDEDVLANFPKWYEQQTGEKVRVIYQTFDINEIMLTKIERGHEDYDVVCPSEYIIERMLRKDLLLPIDTAFGRTPNFIKNVSPYITRQIDATSSNGRVAHRYAVGYMWGTCGILYNKKHVPLADAQTWGTLWNRKYRGKLLMKDSYRDSYGT
;
A
#
# COMPACT_ATOMS: atom_id res chain seq x y z
N MET A 1 28.83 -49.32 -5.00
CA MET A 1 27.95 -48.63 -4.02
C MET A 1 28.50 -47.27 -3.59
N ALA A 2 29.77 -47.12 -3.28
CA ALA A 2 30.41 -45.86 -2.88
C ALA A 2 30.29 -44.71 -3.94
N ALA A 3 30.42 -45.01 -5.23
CA ALA A 3 30.34 -44.06 -6.31
C ALA A 3 28.91 -43.52 -6.51
N VAL A 4 27.89 -44.31 -6.24
CA VAL A 4 26.47 -43.88 -6.33
C VAL A 4 26.10 -42.98 -5.14
N LEU A 5 26.66 -43.22 -3.96
CA LEU A 5 26.47 -42.35 -2.78
C LEU A 5 27.13 -40.96 -2.99
N ALA A 6 28.35 -40.95 -3.59
CA ALA A 6 29.03 -39.68 -3.91
C ALA A 6 28.31 -38.85 -4.95
N ALA A 7 27.72 -39.46 -5.98
CA ALA A 7 26.90 -38.77 -6.97
C ALA A 7 25.58 -38.20 -6.38
N ALA A 8 24.96 -38.90 -5.41
CA ALA A 8 23.77 -38.42 -4.70
C ALA A 8 24.06 -37.23 -3.77
N LEU A 9 25.25 -37.17 -3.15
CA LEU A 9 25.65 -36.03 -2.32
C LEU A 9 25.91 -34.75 -3.14
N VAL A 10 26.39 -34.86 -4.37
CA VAL A 10 26.68 -33.71 -5.24
C VAL A 10 25.36 -33.07 -5.76
N LEU A 11 24.27 -33.85 -5.89
CA LEU A 11 22.96 -33.35 -6.29
C LEU A 11 22.21 -32.60 -5.18
N LEU A 12 22.62 -32.74 -3.92
CA LEU A 12 22.03 -32.02 -2.77
C LEU A 12 22.70 -30.64 -2.52
N CYS A 13 23.81 -30.33 -3.17
CA CYS A 13 24.48 -29.02 -3.13
C CYS A 13 24.00 -28.06 -4.23
N SER A 14 22.76 -28.20 -4.72
CA SER A 14 22.12 -27.12 -5.46
C SER A 14 21.76 -26.02 -4.46
N CYS A 15 22.76 -25.28 -4.01
CA CYS A 15 22.57 -24.01 -3.34
C CYS A 15 21.80 -23.11 -4.31
N THR A 16 20.49 -23.04 -4.16
CA THR A 16 19.74 -21.87 -4.63
C THR A 16 20.37 -20.69 -3.92
N SER A 17 21.15 -19.89 -4.62
CA SER A 17 21.63 -18.61 -4.13
C SER A 17 20.38 -17.78 -3.88
N SER A 18 19.88 -17.76 -2.64
CA SER A 18 18.80 -16.85 -2.27
C SER A 18 19.36 -15.44 -2.44
N GLU A 19 18.69 -14.63 -3.24
CA GLU A 19 19.03 -13.22 -3.37
C GLU A 19 19.12 -12.58 -1.98
N PRO A 20 20.14 -11.74 -1.72
CA PRO A 20 20.24 -11.04 -0.45
C PRO A 20 18.98 -10.23 -0.18
N ARG A 21 18.47 -10.22 1.05
CA ARG A 21 17.28 -9.45 1.43
C ARG A 21 17.43 -7.96 1.08
N THR A 22 18.65 -7.44 1.10
CA THR A 22 18.98 -6.05 0.73
C THR A 22 18.77 -5.73 -0.76
N GLN A 23 18.61 -6.75 -1.61
CA GLN A 23 18.31 -6.59 -3.03
C GLN A 23 16.84 -6.86 -3.35
N ILE A 24 15.99 -6.97 -2.35
CA ILE A 24 14.55 -7.23 -2.51
C ILE A 24 13.77 -6.04 -1.95
N LEU A 25 12.90 -5.45 -2.78
CA LEU A 25 11.92 -4.44 -2.38
C LEU A 25 10.53 -5.08 -2.32
N LYS A 26 10.00 -5.23 -1.11
CA LYS A 26 8.65 -5.76 -0.88
C LYS A 26 7.65 -4.63 -0.77
N VAL A 27 6.73 -4.55 -1.74
CA VAL A 27 5.67 -3.54 -1.81
C VAL A 27 4.32 -4.19 -1.59
N TYR A 28 3.50 -3.62 -0.71
CA TYR A 28 2.16 -4.08 -0.42
C TYR A 28 1.17 -2.93 -0.66
N ASN A 29 0.40 -3.02 -1.73
CA ASN A 29 -0.44 -1.95 -2.24
C ASN A 29 -1.86 -2.43 -2.53
N TRP A 30 -2.76 -1.50 -2.82
CA TRP A 30 -4.09 -1.80 -3.37
C TRP A 30 -3.96 -2.49 -4.73
N ALA A 31 -4.91 -3.38 -5.02
CA ALA A 31 -5.10 -3.85 -6.39
C ALA A 31 -5.37 -2.66 -7.32
N ASP A 32 -4.89 -2.73 -8.55
CA ASP A 32 -5.10 -1.74 -9.62
C ASP A 32 -4.60 -0.31 -9.35
N TYR A 33 -3.75 -0.10 -8.33
CA TYR A 33 -3.22 1.22 -7.98
C TYR A 33 -1.84 1.51 -8.54
N ILE A 34 -1.31 0.69 -9.41
CA ILE A 34 -0.01 0.90 -10.05
C ILE A 34 -0.06 0.44 -11.50
N ASP A 35 0.65 1.14 -12.36
CA ASP A 35 0.90 0.70 -13.72
C ASP A 35 1.94 -0.42 -13.73
N GLU A 36 1.66 -1.52 -14.41
CA GLU A 36 2.56 -2.67 -14.50
C GLU A 36 3.90 -2.31 -15.15
N ASP A 37 3.91 -1.36 -16.08
CA ASP A 37 5.14 -0.85 -16.69
C ASP A 37 6.06 -0.17 -15.67
N VAL A 38 5.50 0.46 -14.63
CA VAL A 38 6.29 1.02 -13.53
C VAL A 38 6.99 -0.09 -12.77
N LEU A 39 6.30 -1.18 -12.45
CA LEU A 39 6.88 -2.34 -11.77
C LEU A 39 7.98 -3.00 -12.61
N ALA A 40 7.75 -3.15 -13.91
CA ALA A 40 8.70 -3.79 -14.83
C ALA A 40 9.96 -2.94 -15.03
N ASN A 41 9.82 -1.62 -15.08
CA ASN A 41 10.93 -0.71 -15.39
C ASN A 41 11.67 -0.20 -14.13
N PHE A 42 11.07 -0.23 -12.96
CA PHE A 42 11.67 0.27 -11.73
C PHE A 42 13.04 -0.35 -11.41
N PRO A 43 13.28 -1.66 -11.50
CA PRO A 43 14.59 -2.26 -11.20
C PRO A 43 15.70 -1.68 -12.06
N LYS A 44 15.45 -1.50 -13.36
CA LYS A 44 16.42 -0.92 -14.29
C LYS A 44 16.68 0.55 -13.97
N TRP A 45 15.65 1.31 -13.71
CA TRP A 45 15.78 2.72 -13.31
C TRP A 45 16.57 2.84 -12.01
N TYR A 46 16.27 2.01 -11.01
CA TYR A 46 16.96 2.02 -9.72
C TYR A 46 18.45 1.71 -9.87
N GLU A 47 18.81 0.67 -10.65
CA GLU A 47 20.21 0.34 -10.95
C GLU A 47 20.94 1.49 -11.64
N GLN A 48 20.29 2.19 -12.57
CA GLN A 48 20.88 3.37 -13.24
C GLN A 48 21.14 4.53 -12.28
N GLN A 49 20.29 4.72 -11.27
CA GLN A 49 20.41 5.82 -10.31
C GLN A 49 21.39 5.52 -9.19
N THR A 50 21.45 4.29 -8.74
CA THR A 50 22.18 3.91 -7.51
C THR A 50 23.40 3.04 -7.78
N GLY A 51 23.47 2.35 -8.91
CA GLY A 51 24.43 1.29 -9.20
C GLY A 51 24.09 -0.05 -8.54
N GLU A 52 22.98 -0.14 -7.82
CA GLU A 52 22.54 -1.33 -7.08
C GLU A 52 21.38 -2.02 -7.79
N LYS A 53 21.38 -3.35 -7.76
CA LYS A 53 20.27 -4.15 -8.29
C LYS A 53 19.19 -4.32 -7.23
N VAL A 54 17.94 -4.28 -7.69
CA VAL A 54 16.78 -4.56 -6.84
C VAL A 54 15.78 -5.44 -7.59
N ARG A 55 15.17 -6.39 -6.88
CA ARG A 55 14.01 -7.14 -7.35
C ARG A 55 12.77 -6.71 -6.56
N VAL A 56 11.73 -6.34 -7.27
CA VAL A 56 10.44 -5.96 -6.64
C VAL A 56 9.60 -7.21 -6.42
N ILE A 57 9.12 -7.39 -5.18
CA ILE A 57 8.05 -8.31 -4.84
C ILE A 57 6.83 -7.46 -4.57
N TYR A 58 5.86 -7.50 -5.49
CA TYR A 58 4.64 -6.73 -5.38
C TYR A 58 3.48 -7.63 -4.94
N GLN A 59 2.82 -7.24 -3.86
CA GLN A 59 1.64 -7.92 -3.32
C GLN A 59 0.49 -6.94 -3.22
N THR A 60 -0.73 -7.43 -3.32
CA THR A 60 -1.94 -6.60 -3.26
C THR A 60 -2.85 -6.97 -2.12
N PHE A 61 -3.66 -6.01 -1.68
CA PHE A 61 -4.75 -6.20 -0.74
C PHE A 61 -5.99 -5.40 -1.19
N ASP A 62 -7.15 -5.80 -0.69
CA ASP A 62 -8.42 -5.16 -0.98
C ASP A 62 -9.05 -4.51 0.26
N ILE A 63 -8.59 -4.87 1.45
CA ILE A 63 -9.14 -4.42 2.73
C ILE A 63 -8.00 -3.99 3.66
N ASN A 64 -8.03 -2.73 4.12
CA ASN A 64 -7.05 -2.15 5.03
C ASN A 64 -6.84 -2.95 6.32
N GLU A 65 -7.92 -3.43 6.92
CA GLU A 65 -7.89 -4.16 8.18
C GLU A 65 -7.19 -5.52 8.05
N ILE A 66 -7.35 -6.19 6.91
CA ILE A 66 -6.67 -7.46 6.62
C ILE A 66 -5.18 -7.19 6.42
N MET A 67 -4.83 -6.17 5.63
CA MET A 67 -3.45 -5.73 5.43
C MET A 67 -2.76 -5.43 6.76
N LEU A 68 -3.39 -4.60 7.60
CA LEU A 68 -2.83 -4.23 8.90
C LEU A 68 -2.66 -5.45 9.82
N THR A 69 -3.63 -6.35 9.86
CA THR A 69 -3.56 -7.58 10.65
C THR A 69 -2.40 -8.48 10.21
N LYS A 70 -2.16 -8.56 8.91
CA LYS A 70 -1.04 -9.33 8.35
C LYS A 70 0.30 -8.75 8.79
N ILE A 71 0.44 -7.42 8.80
CA ILE A 71 1.67 -6.76 9.29
C ILE A 71 1.83 -6.94 10.80
N GLU A 72 0.77 -6.70 11.59
CA GLU A 72 0.83 -6.73 13.05
C GLU A 72 1.08 -8.13 13.61
N ARG A 73 0.52 -9.16 13.01
CA ARG A 73 0.52 -10.54 13.53
C ARG A 73 1.37 -11.50 12.72
N GLY A 74 1.48 -11.24 11.41
CA GLY A 74 2.22 -12.10 10.49
C GLY A 74 3.73 -11.87 10.52
N HIS A 75 4.20 -10.78 11.17
CA HIS A 75 5.60 -10.37 11.18
C HIS A 75 6.21 -10.30 9.76
N GLU A 76 5.38 -9.91 8.81
CA GLU A 76 5.82 -9.74 7.42
C GLU A 76 6.68 -8.48 7.30
N ASP A 77 7.83 -8.62 6.67
CA ASP A 77 8.85 -7.59 6.51
C ASP A 77 8.65 -6.79 5.21
N TYR A 78 7.56 -6.06 5.09
CA TYR A 78 7.34 -5.14 3.96
C TYR A 78 8.24 -3.91 4.07
N ASP A 79 8.78 -3.45 2.93
CA ASP A 79 9.55 -2.21 2.84
C ASP A 79 8.64 -1.01 2.59
N VAL A 80 7.58 -1.19 1.78
CA VAL A 80 6.62 -0.16 1.44
C VAL A 80 5.20 -0.71 1.55
N VAL A 81 4.33 0.02 2.24
CA VAL A 81 2.89 -0.27 2.32
C VAL A 81 2.09 0.96 1.93
N CYS A 82 0.95 0.78 1.28
CA CYS A 82 0.11 1.88 0.79
C CYS A 82 -1.32 1.82 1.39
N PRO A 83 -1.49 2.09 2.68
CA PRO A 83 -2.79 2.10 3.33
C PRO A 83 -3.55 3.40 3.11
N SER A 84 -4.83 3.40 3.51
CA SER A 84 -5.58 4.63 3.73
C SER A 84 -5.05 5.40 4.94
N GLU A 85 -5.30 6.73 4.99
CA GLU A 85 -4.74 7.65 5.99
C GLU A 85 -5.06 7.27 7.44
N TYR A 86 -6.28 6.78 7.73
CA TYR A 86 -6.67 6.36 9.08
C TYR A 86 -5.87 5.14 9.59
N ILE A 87 -5.35 4.33 8.68
CA ILE A 87 -4.44 3.22 9.03
C ILE A 87 -3.05 3.76 9.36
N ILE A 88 -2.58 4.81 8.67
CA ILE A 88 -1.30 5.44 8.98
C ILE A 88 -1.27 5.89 10.44
N GLU A 89 -2.32 6.56 10.92
CA GLU A 89 -2.45 6.94 12.33
C GLU A 89 -2.27 5.74 13.28
N ARG A 90 -2.94 4.63 12.96
CA ARG A 90 -2.88 3.41 13.75
C ARG A 90 -1.49 2.78 13.72
N MET A 91 -0.82 2.77 12.57
CA MET A 91 0.54 2.26 12.42
C MET A 91 1.54 3.11 13.19
N LEU A 92 1.39 4.45 13.19
CA LEU A 92 2.21 5.36 13.98
C LEU A 92 2.08 5.10 15.49
N ARG A 93 0.85 4.86 15.97
CA ARG A 93 0.60 4.52 17.39
C ARG A 93 1.26 3.21 17.82
N LYS A 94 1.46 2.30 16.90
CA LYS A 94 2.00 0.95 17.15
C LYS A 94 3.47 0.78 16.76
N ASP A 95 4.15 1.86 16.41
CA ASP A 95 5.57 1.84 16.00
C ASP A 95 5.86 0.92 14.80
N LEU A 96 4.92 0.83 13.86
CA LEU A 96 5.05 -0.02 12.67
C LEU A 96 5.67 0.66 11.47
N LEU A 97 5.98 1.95 11.56
CA LEU A 97 6.54 2.74 10.46
C LEU A 97 7.92 3.28 10.81
N LEU A 98 8.81 3.22 9.85
CA LEU A 98 10.11 3.88 9.92
C LEU A 98 10.04 5.28 9.28
N PRO A 99 10.81 6.25 9.77
CA PRO A 99 10.90 7.56 9.14
C PRO A 99 11.42 7.44 7.71
N ILE A 100 10.85 8.25 6.81
CA ILE A 100 11.32 8.34 5.42
C ILE A 100 12.64 9.12 5.43
N ASP A 101 13.69 8.53 4.85
CA ASP A 101 14.93 9.22 4.59
C ASP A 101 14.74 10.17 3.38
N THR A 102 14.62 11.46 3.68
CA THR A 102 14.50 12.50 2.65
C THR A 102 15.85 12.91 2.05
N ALA A 103 16.95 12.47 2.62
CA ALA A 103 18.30 12.68 2.13
C ALA A 103 18.81 11.53 1.27
N PHE A 104 17.94 10.58 0.92
CA PHE A 104 18.28 9.39 0.16
C PHE A 104 19.03 9.74 -1.13
N GLY A 105 20.31 9.49 -1.11
CA GLY A 105 21.21 9.41 -2.23
C GLY A 105 21.23 10.57 -3.23
N ARG A 106 21.65 10.23 -4.44
CA ARG A 106 21.67 11.12 -5.61
C ARG A 106 20.38 11.05 -6.44
N THR A 107 19.43 10.23 -6.01
CA THR A 107 18.15 10.06 -6.70
C THR A 107 17.26 11.28 -6.51
N PRO A 108 16.51 11.68 -7.54
CA PRO A 108 15.52 12.73 -7.40
C PRO A 108 14.50 12.37 -6.33
N ASN A 109 14.40 13.20 -5.31
CA ASN A 109 13.39 13.04 -4.27
C ASN A 109 12.15 13.86 -4.67
N PHE A 110 11.06 13.19 -5.04
CA PHE A 110 9.84 13.82 -5.52
C PHE A 110 8.86 14.21 -4.39
N ILE A 111 9.21 14.02 -3.13
CA ILE A 111 8.35 14.40 -1.98
C ILE A 111 7.95 15.88 -2.06
N LYS A 112 8.81 16.75 -2.56
CA LYS A 112 8.51 18.17 -2.77
C LYS A 112 7.40 18.44 -3.77
N ASN A 113 7.07 17.46 -4.62
CA ASN A 113 6.00 17.58 -5.61
C ASN A 113 4.62 17.22 -5.03
N VAL A 114 4.57 16.70 -3.81
CA VAL A 114 3.30 16.42 -3.13
C VAL A 114 2.65 17.75 -2.75
N SER A 115 1.37 17.90 -3.08
CA SER A 115 0.61 19.09 -2.72
C SER A 115 0.67 19.38 -1.22
N PRO A 116 0.93 20.63 -0.82
CA PRO A 116 0.87 21.01 0.60
C PRO A 116 -0.49 20.75 1.25
N TYR A 117 -1.55 20.73 0.47
CA TYR A 117 -2.88 20.33 0.95
C TYR A 117 -2.88 18.88 1.39
N ILE A 118 -2.35 17.97 0.56
CA ILE A 118 -2.28 16.53 0.87
C ILE A 118 -1.36 16.29 2.06
N THR A 119 -0.22 16.98 2.14
CA THR A 119 0.68 16.88 3.29
C THR A 119 -0.03 17.25 4.59
N ARG A 120 -0.83 18.34 4.59
CA ARG A 120 -1.62 18.72 5.78
C ARG A 120 -2.69 17.70 6.15
N GLN A 121 -3.32 17.05 5.15
CA GLN A 121 -4.29 15.97 5.43
C GLN A 121 -3.60 14.76 6.06
N ILE A 122 -2.43 14.38 5.57
CA ILE A 122 -1.62 13.32 6.18
C ILE A 122 -1.23 13.71 7.61
N ASP A 123 -0.83 14.95 7.86
CA ASP A 123 -0.44 15.42 9.20
C ASP A 123 -1.59 15.42 10.20
N ALA A 124 -2.84 15.48 9.76
CA ALA A 124 -3.99 15.29 10.63
C ALA A 124 -4.02 13.88 11.26
N THR A 125 -3.31 12.91 10.68
CA THR A 125 -3.16 11.55 11.22
C THR A 125 -1.95 11.38 12.15
N SER A 126 -1.22 12.47 12.45
CA SER A 126 -0.08 12.44 13.38
C SER A 126 -0.49 11.92 14.74
N SER A 127 0.32 11.03 15.31
CA SER A 127 -0.03 10.35 16.53
C SER A 127 1.23 9.96 17.33
N ASN A 128 1.09 9.82 18.63
CA ASN A 128 2.17 9.38 19.52
C ASN A 128 3.46 10.23 19.40
N GLY A 129 3.30 11.55 19.23
CA GLY A 129 4.42 12.48 19.04
C GLY A 129 5.13 12.39 17.68
N ARG A 130 4.60 11.57 16.74
CA ARG A 130 5.12 11.43 15.39
C ARG A 130 4.33 12.27 14.42
N VAL A 131 5.03 13.10 13.66
CA VAL A 131 4.45 13.91 12.58
C VAL A 131 4.36 13.04 11.33
N ALA A 132 3.14 12.84 10.81
CA ALA A 132 2.85 11.77 9.84
C ALA A 132 3.60 11.93 8.51
N HIS A 133 3.82 13.17 8.00
CA HIS A 133 4.55 13.35 6.75
C HIS A 133 6.04 12.92 6.82
N ARG A 134 6.58 12.68 8.01
CA ARG A 134 7.92 12.09 8.15
C ARG A 134 7.95 10.58 7.93
N TYR A 135 6.80 9.93 7.92
CA TYR A 135 6.64 8.48 7.82
C TYR A 135 5.84 8.04 6.61
N ALA A 136 5.07 8.95 6.01
CA ALA A 136 4.19 8.67 4.90
C ALA A 136 4.19 9.79 3.87
N VAL A 137 4.02 9.42 2.60
CA VAL A 137 3.90 10.34 1.47
C VAL A 137 2.57 10.08 0.78
N GLY A 138 1.83 11.14 0.41
CA GLY A 138 0.61 11.00 -0.37
C GLY A 138 0.90 10.39 -1.73
N TYR A 139 0.28 9.25 -2.01
CA TYR A 139 0.41 8.53 -3.27
C TYR A 139 -0.78 8.80 -4.19
N MET A 140 -1.97 8.50 -3.71
CA MET A 140 -3.22 8.79 -4.40
C MET A 140 -4.22 9.39 -3.42
N TRP A 141 -5.10 10.24 -3.92
CA TRP A 141 -6.22 10.76 -3.16
C TRP A 141 -7.45 10.90 -4.05
N GLY A 142 -8.62 10.88 -3.46
CA GLY A 142 -9.87 11.05 -4.18
C GLY A 142 -10.99 11.44 -3.24
N THR A 143 -12.14 11.70 -3.80
CA THR A 143 -13.36 11.99 -3.06
C THR A 143 -14.26 10.77 -3.04
N CYS A 144 -14.92 10.52 -1.91
CA CYS A 144 -16.01 9.57 -1.84
C CYS A 144 -17.32 10.26 -2.26
N GLY A 145 -18.17 9.54 -2.96
CA GLY A 145 -19.43 10.06 -3.44
C GLY A 145 -20.44 8.94 -3.74
N ILE A 146 -21.67 9.34 -4.01
CA ILE A 146 -22.74 8.43 -4.38
C ILE A 146 -22.77 8.29 -5.90
N LEU A 147 -22.44 7.10 -6.41
CA LEU A 147 -22.72 6.72 -7.78
C LEU A 147 -24.14 6.17 -7.86
N TYR A 148 -24.97 6.72 -8.75
CA TYR A 148 -26.35 6.31 -8.87
C TYR A 148 -26.79 6.13 -10.32
N ASN A 149 -27.72 5.23 -10.55
CA ASN A 149 -28.34 5.04 -11.85
C ASN A 149 -29.48 6.05 -12.08
N LYS A 150 -29.25 7.02 -12.97
CA LYS A 150 -30.21 8.08 -13.29
C LYS A 150 -31.57 7.59 -13.78
N LYS A 151 -31.66 6.36 -14.31
CA LYS A 151 -32.92 5.79 -14.76
C LYS A 151 -33.84 5.37 -13.59
N HIS A 152 -33.28 5.13 -12.42
CA HIS A 152 -34.00 4.57 -11.27
C HIS A 152 -33.98 5.47 -10.03
N VAL A 153 -33.01 6.38 -9.94
CA VAL A 153 -32.84 7.26 -8.80
C VAL A 153 -32.86 8.71 -9.27
N PRO A 154 -33.82 9.52 -8.83
CA PRO A 154 -33.84 10.95 -9.11
C PRO A 154 -32.64 11.66 -8.48
N LEU A 155 -32.18 12.73 -9.14
CA LEU A 155 -31.06 13.53 -8.61
C LEU A 155 -31.33 14.03 -7.19
N ALA A 156 -32.56 14.49 -6.92
CA ALA A 156 -32.95 14.99 -5.60
C ALA A 156 -32.71 13.98 -4.47
N ASP A 157 -32.91 12.70 -4.75
CA ASP A 157 -32.67 11.63 -3.77
C ASP A 157 -31.16 11.35 -3.60
N ALA A 158 -30.35 11.56 -4.65
CA ALA A 158 -28.93 11.25 -4.66
C ALA A 158 -28.01 12.38 -4.16
N GLN A 159 -28.56 13.56 -3.84
CA GLN A 159 -27.80 14.74 -3.44
C GLN A 159 -27.21 14.69 -2.03
N THR A 160 -27.65 13.77 -1.20
CA THR A 160 -27.20 13.63 0.18
C THR A 160 -26.93 12.18 0.54
N TRP A 161 -26.05 11.98 1.51
CA TRP A 161 -25.80 10.65 2.08
C TRP A 161 -27.05 9.99 2.68
N GLY A 162 -28.09 10.78 3.01
CA GLY A 162 -29.38 10.29 3.49
C GLY A 162 -30.05 9.28 2.58
N THR A 163 -29.68 9.24 1.29
CA THR A 163 -30.19 8.23 0.35
C THR A 163 -29.84 6.81 0.77
N LEU A 164 -28.75 6.59 1.49
CA LEU A 164 -28.33 5.28 1.95
C LEU A 164 -29.29 4.70 3.00
N TRP A 165 -30.04 5.54 3.71
CA TRP A 165 -31.06 5.14 4.70
C TRP A 165 -32.49 5.20 4.16
N ASN A 166 -32.65 5.59 2.88
CA ASN A 166 -33.96 5.68 2.27
C ASN A 166 -34.51 4.29 1.97
N ARG A 167 -35.61 3.92 2.64
CA ARG A 167 -36.26 2.60 2.51
C ARG A 167 -36.68 2.25 1.09
N LYS A 168 -36.91 3.25 0.22
CA LYS A 168 -37.18 3.09 -1.21
C LYS A 168 -36.11 2.29 -1.94
N TYR A 169 -34.85 2.38 -1.48
CA TYR A 169 -33.69 1.74 -2.08
C TYR A 169 -33.20 0.51 -1.32
N ARG A 170 -33.99 -0.01 -0.40
CA ARG A 170 -33.65 -1.22 0.36
C ARG A 170 -33.34 -2.39 -0.58
N GLY A 171 -32.22 -3.04 -0.37
CA GLY A 171 -31.73 -4.16 -1.19
C GLY A 171 -31.21 -3.76 -2.58
N LYS A 172 -31.02 -2.44 -2.84
CA LYS A 172 -30.49 -1.91 -4.12
C LYS A 172 -29.24 -1.06 -3.91
N LEU A 173 -28.65 -1.10 -2.73
CA LEU A 173 -27.45 -0.36 -2.38
C LEU A 173 -26.25 -1.28 -2.47
N LEU A 174 -25.14 -0.76 -2.99
CA LEU A 174 -23.84 -1.38 -2.99
C LEU A 174 -22.89 -0.49 -2.19
N MET A 175 -22.15 -1.06 -1.28
CA MET A 175 -21.14 -0.36 -0.48
C MET A 175 -19.82 -1.14 -0.52
N LYS A 176 -18.72 -0.48 -0.16
CA LYS A 176 -17.43 -1.14 0.01
C LYS A 176 -17.51 -2.18 1.14
N ASP A 177 -16.73 -3.25 1.04
CA ASP A 177 -16.64 -4.30 2.05
C ASP A 177 -15.79 -3.91 3.27
N SER A 178 -15.22 -2.73 3.31
CA SER A 178 -14.59 -2.16 4.49
C SER A 178 -15.59 -1.31 5.27
N TYR A 179 -15.87 -1.68 6.51
CA TYR A 179 -16.79 -0.93 7.37
C TYR A 179 -16.26 0.48 7.70
N ARG A 180 -14.94 0.66 7.76
CA ARG A 180 -14.35 1.98 8.02
C ARG A 180 -14.45 2.89 6.81
N ASP A 181 -14.18 2.37 5.62
CA ASP A 181 -14.38 3.13 4.38
C ASP A 181 -15.85 3.42 4.10
N SER A 182 -16.75 2.58 4.61
CA SER A 182 -18.20 2.72 4.36
C SER A 182 -18.92 3.64 5.36
N TYR A 183 -18.44 3.71 6.60
CA TYR A 183 -19.10 4.46 7.69
C TYR A 183 -18.20 5.53 8.31
N GLY A 184 -16.95 5.60 7.96
CA GLY A 184 -15.96 6.53 8.51
C GLY A 184 -15.68 7.76 7.63
N THR A 185 -16.26 7.82 6.43
CA THR A 185 -16.13 8.94 5.48
C THR A 185 -17.28 9.92 5.58
#